data_73745c13d930868ab07d1ae546853f57
#
_entry.id   73745c13d930868ab07d1ae546853f57
#
_cell.length_a   1.000
_cell.length_b   1.000
_cell.length_c   1.000
_cell.angle_alpha   90.00
_cell.angle_beta   90.00
_cell.angle_gamma   90.00
#
_symmetry.space_group_name_H-M   'P 1'
#
loop_
_entity.id
_entity.type
_entity.pdbx_description
1 polymer ?
#
loop_
_entity_poly.entity_id
_entity_poly.type
_entity_poly.pdbx_seq_one_letter_code
_entity_poly.pdbx_strand_id
1 'polypeptide(L)'
;VAIVGRPNVGKSTLLNALLGQKISITSRKPQTTRHNLLGIKTTGSHQILFVDTPGIHLSEPKALNRYMNKSAKSALRDVDVLLFLLDRGKIGEDDQEVSRLFNQSKAKKVIVVNKIDLIENKNTLFPMLSRLQEKYPDVKLVPVSAEKNANLEELEKVICEALPESPFYFDAEQVTDRSERFLVSEIIREKLMRQLGDELPYAITIQIEKFEERDKATHIDATIFVEKDGQKSILIGKSGERLKRVGTDARKDMEQVLGVKVMLNTWVKVKSGWSDDERAIRSLGYDDV
;
A
#
# COMPACT_ATOMS: atom_id res chain seq x y z
N VAL A 1 -8.75 -11.16 4.04
CA VAL A 1 -9.46 -9.96 3.54
C VAL A 1 -8.59 -9.24 2.53
N ALA A 2 -9.00 -9.11 1.27
CA ALA A 2 -8.27 -8.31 0.29
C ALA A 2 -8.90 -6.91 0.14
N ILE A 3 -8.03 -5.90 0.01
CA ILE A 3 -8.44 -4.51 -0.20
C ILE A 3 -8.14 -4.14 -1.66
N VAL A 4 -9.17 -3.89 -2.45
CA VAL A 4 -9.06 -3.54 -3.87
C VAL A 4 -9.71 -2.20 -4.18
N GLY A 5 -9.25 -1.59 -5.25
CA GLY A 5 -9.72 -0.30 -5.73
C GLY A 5 -8.71 0.35 -6.66
N ARG A 6 -9.12 1.35 -7.40
CA ARG A 6 -8.22 2.12 -8.26
C ARG A 6 -7.09 2.78 -7.46
N PRO A 7 -6.03 3.27 -8.09
CA PRO A 7 -5.00 4.05 -7.41
C PRO A 7 -5.59 5.24 -6.63
N ASN A 8 -4.98 5.60 -5.51
CA ASN A 8 -5.31 6.77 -4.70
C ASN A 8 -6.70 6.78 -4.03
N VAL A 9 -7.45 5.67 -4.01
CA VAL A 9 -8.71 5.57 -3.24
C VAL A 9 -8.48 5.46 -1.73
N GLY A 10 -7.23 5.18 -1.29
CA GLY A 10 -6.85 5.11 0.11
C GLY A 10 -6.73 3.69 0.68
N LYS A 11 -6.39 2.67 -0.15
CA LYS A 11 -6.20 1.29 0.29
C LYS A 11 -5.19 1.17 1.42
N SER A 12 -3.96 1.63 1.21
CA SER A 12 -2.88 1.60 2.21
C SER A 12 -3.18 2.47 3.44
N THR A 13 -3.89 3.59 3.25
CA THR A 13 -4.35 4.43 4.38
C THR A 13 -5.36 3.66 5.23
N LEU A 14 -6.31 2.98 4.58
CA LEU A 14 -7.30 2.17 5.28
C LEU A 14 -6.64 0.99 6.02
N LEU A 15 -5.69 0.29 5.38
CA LEU A 15 -4.94 -0.77 6.04
C LEU A 15 -4.26 -0.27 7.32
N ASN A 16 -3.47 0.81 7.21
CA ASN A 16 -2.78 1.40 8.37
C ASN A 16 -3.75 1.83 9.47
N ALA A 17 -4.88 2.41 9.10
CA ALA A 17 -5.91 2.86 10.03
C ALA A 17 -6.58 1.67 10.77
N LEU A 18 -6.89 0.58 10.06
CA LEU A 18 -7.45 -0.64 10.66
C LEU A 18 -6.46 -1.33 11.59
N LEU A 19 -5.17 -1.32 11.25
CA LEU A 19 -4.10 -1.89 12.09
C LEU A 19 -3.73 -1.01 13.29
N GLY A 20 -4.07 0.29 13.24
CA GLY A 20 -3.65 1.27 14.25
C GLY A 20 -2.17 1.63 14.19
N GLN A 21 -1.43 1.19 13.14
CA GLN A 21 -0.02 1.45 12.94
C GLN A 21 0.35 1.47 11.46
N LYS A 22 1.47 2.13 11.14
CA LYS A 22 1.93 2.30 9.78
C LYS A 22 2.85 1.15 9.35
N ILE A 23 2.34 0.25 8.50
CA ILE A 23 3.13 -0.79 7.83
C ILE A 23 3.20 -0.59 6.32
N SER A 24 2.17 0.01 5.73
CA SER A 24 2.12 0.34 4.30
C SER A 24 2.43 1.81 4.06
N ILE A 25 3.19 2.09 3.02
CA ILE A 25 3.51 3.47 2.64
C ILE A 25 2.31 4.14 1.94
N THR A 26 2.22 5.44 2.11
CA THR A 26 1.12 6.23 1.57
C THR A 26 1.63 7.40 0.74
N SER A 27 1.01 7.62 -0.41
CA SER A 27 1.31 8.76 -1.27
C SER A 27 0.09 9.13 -2.11
N ARG A 28 0.05 10.36 -2.62
CA ARG A 28 -0.97 10.79 -3.59
C ARG A 28 -0.68 10.33 -5.01
N LYS A 29 0.46 9.67 -5.24
CA LYS A 29 0.90 9.20 -6.56
C LYS A 29 0.41 7.78 -6.81
N PRO A 30 0.04 7.42 -8.04
CA PRO A 30 -0.24 6.03 -8.38
C PRO A 30 1.02 5.16 -8.20
N GLN A 31 0.85 3.83 -8.17
CA GLN A 31 1.91 2.85 -7.95
C GLN A 31 2.65 3.01 -6.60
N THR A 32 1.97 3.55 -5.59
CA THR A 32 2.53 3.63 -4.23
C THR A 32 2.76 2.24 -3.68
N THR A 33 1.76 1.37 -3.69
CA THR A 33 1.89 -0.04 -3.34
C THR A 33 2.31 -0.82 -4.58
N ARG A 34 3.42 -1.56 -4.49
CA ARG A 34 3.96 -2.39 -5.58
C ARG A 34 3.93 -3.88 -5.29
N HIS A 35 3.92 -4.24 -4.02
CA HIS A 35 3.85 -5.61 -3.52
C HIS A 35 2.52 -5.83 -2.80
N ASN A 36 2.06 -7.07 -2.75
CA ASN A 36 1.05 -7.41 -1.77
C ASN A 36 1.66 -7.30 -0.39
N LEU A 37 1.00 -6.59 0.50
CA LEU A 37 1.43 -6.44 1.89
C LEU A 37 0.39 -7.08 2.80
N LEU A 38 0.81 -8.07 3.57
CA LEU A 38 -0.03 -8.67 4.59
C LEU A 38 0.04 -7.82 5.87
N GLY A 39 -1.13 -7.36 6.30
CA GLY A 39 -1.33 -6.75 7.62
C GLY A 39 -2.09 -7.70 8.51
N ILE A 40 -1.60 -7.92 9.73
CA ILE A 40 -2.17 -8.84 10.70
C ILE A 40 -2.73 -8.03 11.87
N LYS A 41 -4.01 -8.19 12.14
CA LYS A 41 -4.67 -7.59 13.30
C LYS A 41 -5.23 -8.67 14.19
N THR A 42 -4.69 -8.80 15.38
CA THR A 42 -5.22 -9.70 16.43
C THR A 42 -5.88 -8.88 17.52
N THR A 43 -7.14 -9.18 17.83
CA THR A 43 -7.92 -8.50 18.86
C THR A 43 -8.79 -9.53 19.60
N GLY A 44 -8.45 -9.84 20.84
CA GLY A 44 -9.20 -10.81 21.62
C GLY A 44 -9.37 -12.16 20.94
N SER A 45 -10.57 -12.46 20.46
CA SER A 45 -10.92 -13.72 19.79
C SER A 45 -10.83 -13.66 18.26
N HIS A 46 -10.39 -12.57 17.67
CA HIS A 46 -10.34 -12.39 16.23
C HIS A 46 -8.92 -12.15 15.74
N GLN A 47 -8.58 -12.78 14.61
CA GLN A 47 -7.38 -12.45 13.85
C GLN A 47 -7.77 -12.18 12.39
N ILE A 48 -7.56 -10.95 11.95
CA ILE A 48 -7.89 -10.52 10.59
C ILE A 48 -6.60 -10.34 9.79
N LEU A 49 -6.50 -11.05 8.67
CA LEU A 49 -5.40 -10.95 7.73
C LEU A 49 -5.82 -10.04 6.57
N PHE A 50 -5.28 -8.84 6.52
CA PHE A 50 -5.53 -7.87 5.45
C PHE A 50 -4.45 -7.95 4.38
N VAL A 51 -4.84 -8.00 3.11
CA VAL A 51 -3.92 -7.91 1.98
C VAL A 51 -4.13 -6.56 1.29
N ASP A 52 -3.16 -5.63 1.45
CA ASP A 52 -3.09 -4.42 0.64
C ASP A 52 -2.52 -4.76 -0.73
N THR A 53 -3.27 -4.45 -1.78
CA THR A 53 -2.89 -4.80 -3.15
C THR A 53 -2.41 -3.59 -3.93
N PRO A 54 -1.47 -3.77 -4.89
CA PRO A 54 -1.21 -2.75 -5.89
C PRO A 54 -2.50 -2.30 -6.58
N GLY A 55 -2.59 -1.01 -6.92
CA GLY A 55 -3.69 -0.54 -7.75
C GLY A 55 -3.64 -1.20 -9.12
N ILE A 56 -4.78 -1.70 -9.61
CA ILE A 56 -4.87 -2.32 -10.93
C ILE A 56 -4.80 -1.22 -12.00
N HIS A 57 -3.84 -1.34 -12.90
CA HIS A 57 -3.64 -0.44 -14.03
C HIS A 57 -3.93 -1.17 -15.34
N LEU A 58 -4.81 -0.62 -16.17
CA LEU A 58 -5.32 -1.30 -17.39
C LEU A 58 -4.31 -1.31 -18.56
N SER A 59 -3.33 -0.42 -18.60
CA SER A 59 -2.63 -0.15 -19.86
C SER A 59 -1.15 0.23 -19.77
N GLU A 60 -0.30 -0.56 -19.09
CA GLU A 60 1.12 -0.25 -19.12
C GLU A 60 2.01 -1.44 -19.52
N PRO A 61 2.86 -1.28 -20.55
CA PRO A 61 3.63 -2.39 -21.13
C PRO A 61 4.81 -2.86 -20.28
N LYS A 62 5.25 -2.09 -19.28
CA LYS A 62 6.45 -2.40 -18.47
C LYS A 62 6.32 -3.68 -17.65
N ALA A 63 7.42 -4.42 -17.51
CA ALA A 63 7.47 -5.65 -16.72
C ALA A 63 7.04 -5.41 -15.25
N LEU A 64 7.43 -4.28 -14.65
CA LEU A 64 7.00 -3.90 -13.31
C LEU A 64 5.46 -3.80 -13.19
N ASN A 65 4.79 -3.27 -14.22
CA ASN A 65 3.33 -3.14 -14.19
C ASN A 65 2.63 -4.47 -14.38
N ARG A 66 3.19 -5.34 -15.24
CA ARG A 66 2.72 -6.74 -15.36
C ARG A 66 2.85 -7.47 -14.03
N TYR A 67 3.97 -7.29 -13.31
CA TYR A 67 4.15 -7.84 -11.97
C TYR A 67 3.09 -7.33 -10.99
N MET A 68 2.89 -6.01 -10.89
CA MET A 68 1.88 -5.41 -9.99
C MET A 68 0.46 -5.92 -10.29
N ASN A 69 0.07 -6.00 -11.57
CA ASN A 69 -1.23 -6.50 -11.97
C ASN A 69 -1.40 -8.00 -11.63
N LYS A 70 -0.33 -8.80 -11.82
CA LYS A 70 -0.34 -10.21 -11.44
C LYS A 70 -0.46 -10.38 -9.93
N SER A 71 0.29 -9.58 -9.16
CA SER A 71 0.26 -9.54 -7.71
C SER A 71 -1.14 -9.17 -7.19
N ALA A 72 -1.76 -8.11 -7.72
CA ALA A 72 -3.11 -7.73 -7.36
C ALA A 72 -4.14 -8.83 -7.66
N LYS A 73 -4.03 -9.49 -8.82
CA LYS A 73 -4.95 -10.58 -9.21
C LYS A 73 -4.76 -11.85 -8.38
N SER A 74 -3.52 -12.19 -8.01
CA SER A 74 -3.25 -13.36 -7.16
C SER A 74 -3.87 -13.22 -5.78
N ALA A 75 -3.79 -12.02 -5.20
CA ALA A 75 -4.37 -11.71 -3.90
C ALA A 75 -5.91 -11.86 -3.84
N LEU A 76 -6.59 -11.95 -4.98
CA LEU A 76 -8.06 -12.09 -5.04
C LEU A 76 -8.54 -13.54 -5.07
N ARG A 77 -7.65 -14.51 -5.26
CA ARG A 77 -8.06 -15.91 -5.50
C ARG A 77 -8.51 -16.62 -4.24
N ASP A 78 -7.80 -16.39 -3.13
CA ASP A 78 -7.94 -17.19 -1.91
C ASP A 78 -8.26 -16.31 -0.70
N VAL A 79 -9.26 -15.42 -0.84
CA VAL A 79 -9.70 -14.55 0.25
C VAL A 79 -11.16 -14.79 0.59
N ASP A 80 -11.48 -14.72 1.89
CA ASP A 80 -12.85 -14.91 2.39
C ASP A 80 -13.69 -13.66 2.19
N VAL A 81 -13.08 -12.48 2.30
CA VAL A 81 -13.75 -11.18 2.19
C VAL A 81 -13.01 -10.27 1.23
N LEU A 82 -13.76 -9.62 0.36
CA LEU A 82 -13.23 -8.65 -0.61
C LEU A 82 -13.81 -7.27 -0.35
N LEU A 83 -12.92 -6.32 0.00
CA LEU A 83 -13.27 -4.92 0.21
C LEU A 83 -13.03 -4.13 -1.08
N PHE A 84 -14.09 -3.63 -1.70
CA PHE A 84 -13.97 -2.72 -2.82
C PHE A 84 -14.04 -1.26 -2.34
N LEU A 85 -12.90 -0.56 -2.40
CA LEU A 85 -12.79 0.83 -1.99
C LEU A 85 -13.20 1.79 -3.11
N LEU A 86 -14.11 2.69 -2.80
CA LEU A 86 -14.55 3.78 -3.66
C LEU A 86 -14.22 5.15 -3.03
N ASP A 87 -13.69 6.06 -3.82
CA ASP A 87 -13.46 7.45 -3.41
C ASP A 87 -14.79 8.22 -3.45
N ARG A 88 -15.33 8.54 -2.27
CA ARG A 88 -16.61 9.27 -2.13
C ARG A 88 -17.75 8.64 -2.94
N GLY A 89 -17.77 7.32 -3.04
CA GLY A 89 -18.80 6.56 -3.77
C GLY A 89 -18.82 6.74 -5.29
N LYS A 90 -17.81 7.38 -5.87
CA LYS A 90 -17.72 7.58 -7.32
C LYS A 90 -17.14 6.35 -7.98
N ILE A 91 -17.83 5.84 -8.99
CA ILE A 91 -17.36 4.77 -9.88
C ILE A 91 -17.02 5.43 -11.21
N GLY A 92 -15.74 5.44 -11.56
CA GLY A 92 -15.21 5.95 -12.83
C GLY A 92 -14.77 4.84 -13.77
N GLU A 93 -14.17 5.23 -14.90
CA GLU A 93 -13.63 4.29 -15.88
C GLU A 93 -12.53 3.40 -15.29
N ASP A 94 -11.65 3.98 -14.45
CA ASP A 94 -10.58 3.23 -13.77
C ASP A 94 -11.10 2.18 -12.78
N ASP A 95 -12.36 2.29 -12.34
CA ASP A 95 -12.98 1.32 -11.43
C ASP A 95 -13.64 0.15 -12.17
N GLN A 96 -13.77 0.19 -13.51
CA GLN A 96 -14.48 -0.83 -14.28
C GLN A 96 -13.85 -2.22 -14.15
N GLU A 97 -12.52 -2.31 -14.31
CA GLU A 97 -11.82 -3.60 -14.18
C GLU A 97 -11.86 -4.13 -12.74
N VAL A 98 -11.70 -3.24 -11.75
CA VAL A 98 -11.84 -3.62 -10.34
C VAL A 98 -13.27 -4.10 -10.06
N SER A 99 -14.27 -3.40 -10.57
CA SER A 99 -15.69 -3.79 -10.45
C SER A 99 -15.97 -5.14 -11.11
N ARG A 100 -15.36 -5.42 -12.27
CA ARG A 100 -15.48 -6.72 -12.95
C ARG A 100 -14.90 -7.85 -12.10
N LEU A 101 -13.68 -7.67 -11.57
CA LEU A 101 -13.03 -8.65 -10.70
C LEU A 101 -13.82 -8.84 -9.39
N PHE A 102 -14.30 -7.76 -8.81
CA PHE A 102 -15.16 -7.79 -7.62
C PHE A 102 -16.42 -8.60 -7.86
N ASN A 103 -17.12 -8.40 -8.99
CA ASN A 103 -18.34 -9.13 -9.31
C ASN A 103 -18.08 -10.63 -9.56
N GLN A 104 -16.95 -10.98 -10.17
CA GLN A 104 -16.54 -12.36 -10.46
C GLN A 104 -16.05 -13.12 -9.24
N SER A 105 -15.63 -12.45 -8.18
CA SER A 105 -15.13 -13.08 -6.97
C SER A 105 -16.23 -13.86 -6.24
N LYS A 106 -15.85 -15.02 -5.67
CA LYS A 106 -16.70 -15.85 -4.80
C LYS A 106 -16.62 -15.42 -3.33
N ALA A 107 -15.65 -14.56 -2.97
CA ALA A 107 -15.52 -14.03 -1.62
C ALA A 107 -16.76 -13.25 -1.18
N LYS A 108 -16.99 -13.16 0.13
CA LYS A 108 -17.99 -12.25 0.67
C LYS A 108 -17.59 -10.81 0.35
N LYS A 109 -18.54 -10.01 -0.09
CA LYS A 109 -18.30 -8.70 -0.70
C LYS A 109 -18.71 -7.57 0.23
N VAL A 110 -17.85 -6.56 0.35
CA VAL A 110 -18.15 -5.31 1.06
C VAL A 110 -17.68 -4.15 0.21
N ILE A 111 -18.51 -3.14 0.00
CA ILE A 111 -18.11 -1.88 -0.61
C ILE A 111 -17.82 -0.88 0.48
N VAL A 112 -16.63 -0.31 0.44
CA VAL A 112 -16.17 0.70 1.40
C VAL A 112 -16.13 2.05 0.69
N VAL A 113 -17.01 2.96 1.10
CA VAL A 113 -17.03 4.34 0.59
C VAL A 113 -16.09 5.17 1.45
N ASN A 114 -14.86 5.35 0.96
CA ASN A 114 -13.81 6.06 1.70
C ASN A 114 -13.81 7.56 1.39
N LYS A 115 -13.10 8.31 2.24
CA LYS A 115 -12.93 9.77 2.17
C LYS A 115 -14.23 10.55 2.34
N ILE A 116 -15.13 10.07 3.20
CA ILE A 116 -16.39 10.79 3.48
C ILE A 116 -16.15 12.15 4.17
N ASP A 117 -14.97 12.33 4.76
CA ASP A 117 -14.50 13.61 5.32
C ASP A 117 -14.35 14.71 4.25
N LEU A 118 -14.14 14.34 2.99
CA LEU A 118 -14.03 15.26 1.85
C LEU A 118 -15.38 15.52 1.15
N ILE A 119 -16.48 15.04 1.68
CA ILE A 119 -17.82 15.32 1.17
C ILE A 119 -18.31 16.61 1.83
N GLU A 120 -18.32 17.70 1.08
CA GLU A 120 -18.70 19.04 1.58
C GLU A 120 -20.15 19.07 2.05
N ASN A 121 -21.07 18.55 1.24
CA ASN A 121 -22.49 18.49 1.58
C ASN A 121 -22.87 17.08 2.06
N LYS A 122 -22.95 16.90 3.37
CA LYS A 122 -23.31 15.61 4.00
C LYS A 122 -24.67 15.08 3.57
N ASN A 123 -25.59 15.96 3.15
CA ASN A 123 -26.92 15.54 2.67
C ASN A 123 -26.83 14.74 1.36
N THR A 124 -25.72 14.82 0.62
CA THR A 124 -25.51 14.03 -0.60
C THR A 124 -25.06 12.60 -0.32
N LEU A 125 -24.57 12.30 0.88
CA LEU A 125 -24.07 10.97 1.24
C LEU A 125 -25.16 9.91 1.16
N PHE A 126 -26.33 10.19 1.75
CA PHE A 126 -27.44 9.23 1.80
C PHE A 126 -27.97 8.85 0.41
N PRO A 127 -28.32 9.82 -0.47
CA PRO A 127 -28.73 9.52 -1.85
C PRO A 127 -27.67 8.77 -2.65
N MET A 128 -26.39 9.05 -2.41
CA MET A 128 -25.28 8.35 -3.06
C MET A 128 -25.21 6.89 -2.61
N LEU A 129 -25.31 6.62 -1.30
CA LEU A 129 -25.33 5.26 -0.77
C LEU A 129 -26.53 4.47 -1.29
N SER A 130 -27.72 5.11 -1.37
CA SER A 130 -28.93 4.49 -1.94
C SER A 130 -28.71 4.04 -3.39
N ARG A 131 -28.13 4.89 -4.24
CA ARG A 131 -27.81 4.53 -5.64
C ARG A 131 -26.80 3.39 -5.73
N LEU A 132 -25.81 3.35 -4.85
CA LEU A 132 -24.86 2.24 -4.78
C LEU A 132 -25.55 0.96 -4.34
N GLN A 133 -26.46 1.04 -3.37
CA GLN A 133 -27.23 -0.11 -2.88
C GLN A 133 -28.16 -0.68 -3.96
N GLU A 134 -28.78 0.17 -4.77
CA GLU A 134 -29.57 -0.25 -5.94
C GLU A 134 -28.71 -1.04 -6.95
N LYS A 135 -27.48 -0.59 -7.17
CA LYS A 135 -26.53 -1.26 -8.07
C LYS A 135 -25.96 -2.57 -7.51
N TYR A 136 -25.81 -2.65 -6.19
CA TYR A 136 -25.24 -3.79 -5.46
C TYR A 136 -26.17 -4.20 -4.30
N PRO A 137 -27.35 -4.77 -4.58
CA PRO A 137 -28.40 -4.99 -3.58
C PRO A 137 -27.97 -5.92 -2.43
N ASP A 138 -27.16 -6.95 -2.72
CA ASP A 138 -26.74 -7.97 -1.76
C ASP A 138 -25.37 -7.66 -1.11
N VAL A 139 -24.81 -6.46 -1.32
CA VAL A 139 -23.49 -6.09 -0.82
C VAL A 139 -23.62 -5.06 0.31
N LYS A 140 -22.95 -5.31 1.44
CA LYS A 140 -22.90 -4.33 2.54
C LYS A 140 -22.08 -3.10 2.10
N LEU A 141 -22.62 -1.90 2.35
CA LEU A 141 -21.97 -0.61 2.11
C LEU A 141 -21.54 0.01 3.44
N VAL A 142 -20.27 0.33 3.57
CA VAL A 142 -19.74 0.97 4.78
C VAL A 142 -19.05 2.28 4.42
N PRO A 143 -19.63 3.45 4.76
CA PRO A 143 -18.97 4.74 4.58
C PRO A 143 -17.92 4.96 5.67
N VAL A 144 -16.68 5.32 5.29
CA VAL A 144 -15.56 5.53 6.21
C VAL A 144 -14.72 6.75 5.85
N SER A 145 -13.96 7.26 6.80
CA SER A 145 -12.77 8.09 6.53
C SER A 145 -11.56 7.40 7.14
N ALA A 146 -10.73 6.79 6.29
CA ALA A 146 -9.48 6.18 6.74
C ALA A 146 -8.49 7.23 7.30
N GLU A 147 -8.50 8.45 6.75
CA GLU A 147 -7.63 9.56 7.20
C GLU A 147 -8.02 10.11 8.58
N LYS A 148 -9.31 10.09 8.90
CA LYS A 148 -9.86 10.60 10.18
C LYS A 148 -10.24 9.50 11.16
N ASN A 149 -9.93 8.25 10.86
CA ASN A 149 -10.33 7.07 11.64
C ASN A 149 -11.84 7.01 11.92
N ALA A 150 -12.67 7.52 11.00
CA ALA A 150 -14.11 7.57 11.20
C ALA A 150 -14.78 6.30 10.67
N ASN A 151 -15.66 5.73 11.49
CA ASN A 151 -16.49 4.54 11.21
C ASN A 151 -15.69 3.25 10.88
N LEU A 152 -14.45 3.14 11.39
CA LEU A 152 -13.61 1.94 11.19
C LEU A 152 -14.09 0.77 12.03
N GLU A 153 -14.62 1.02 13.22
CA GLU A 153 -15.17 -0.03 14.11
C GLU A 153 -16.35 -0.76 13.46
N GLU A 154 -17.24 -0.01 12.78
CA GLU A 154 -18.36 -0.64 12.05
C GLU A 154 -17.85 -1.46 10.85
N LEU A 155 -16.84 -0.96 10.14
CA LEU A 155 -16.20 -1.72 9.06
C LEU A 155 -15.58 -3.01 9.59
N GLU A 156 -14.87 -2.95 10.70
CA GLU A 156 -14.24 -4.12 11.33
C GLU A 156 -15.28 -5.15 11.78
N LYS A 157 -16.38 -4.70 12.38
CA LYS A 157 -17.51 -5.55 12.74
C LYS A 157 -18.09 -6.27 11.53
N VAL A 158 -18.36 -5.53 10.43
CA VAL A 158 -18.85 -6.11 9.18
C VAL A 158 -17.90 -7.16 8.60
N ILE A 159 -16.58 -6.91 8.70
CA ILE A 159 -15.55 -7.86 8.27
C ILE A 159 -15.58 -9.12 9.15
N CYS A 160 -15.58 -8.97 10.49
CA CYS A 160 -15.62 -10.09 11.42
C CYS A 160 -16.84 -10.98 11.21
N GLU A 161 -18.02 -10.39 11.00
CA GLU A 161 -19.26 -11.14 10.70
C GLU A 161 -19.17 -11.92 9.37
N ALA A 162 -18.32 -11.46 8.47
CA ALA A 162 -18.14 -12.08 7.16
C ALA A 162 -17.05 -13.16 7.15
N LEU A 163 -16.09 -13.15 8.07
CA LEU A 163 -15.01 -14.11 8.13
C LEU A 163 -15.48 -15.48 8.63
N PRO A 164 -14.81 -16.59 8.20
CA PRO A 164 -15.05 -17.92 8.74
C PRO A 164 -14.41 -18.09 10.12
N GLU A 165 -14.90 -19.04 10.89
CA GLU A 165 -14.20 -19.53 12.07
C GLU A 165 -12.95 -20.31 11.65
N SER A 166 -11.80 -19.97 12.26
CA SER A 166 -10.51 -20.59 11.95
C SER A 166 -9.56 -20.42 13.15
N PRO A 167 -8.57 -21.30 13.33
CA PRO A 167 -7.46 -21.02 14.24
C PRO A 167 -6.69 -19.77 13.82
N PHE A 168 -5.97 -19.15 14.74
CA PHE A 168 -5.03 -18.09 14.41
C PHE A 168 -3.85 -18.63 13.62
N TYR A 169 -3.45 -17.92 12.57
CA TYR A 169 -2.35 -18.29 11.69
C TYR A 169 -1.01 -17.69 12.10
N PHE A 170 -1.05 -16.60 12.87
CA PHE A 170 0.11 -15.82 13.27
C PHE A 170 0.08 -15.54 14.76
N ASP A 171 1.26 -15.25 15.33
CA ASP A 171 1.37 -14.80 16.71
C ASP A 171 0.59 -13.49 16.93
N ALA A 172 0.06 -13.33 18.13
CA ALA A 172 -0.85 -12.22 18.46
C ALA A 172 -0.19 -10.84 18.31
N GLU A 173 1.12 -10.76 18.51
CA GLU A 173 1.90 -9.52 18.40
C GLU A 173 2.42 -9.26 16.98
N GLN A 174 2.32 -10.24 16.10
CA GLN A 174 2.78 -10.09 14.73
C GLN A 174 1.83 -9.20 13.93
N VAL A 175 2.36 -8.19 13.26
CA VAL A 175 1.57 -7.18 12.52
C VAL A 175 1.72 -7.27 11.01
N THR A 176 2.75 -7.96 10.51
CA THR A 176 2.99 -8.20 9.09
C THR A 176 3.91 -9.42 8.91
N ASP A 177 3.90 -10.03 7.74
CA ASP A 177 4.83 -11.07 7.32
C ASP A 177 6.13 -10.51 6.71
N ARG A 178 6.21 -9.18 6.53
CA ARG A 178 7.34 -8.53 5.88
C ARG A 178 8.50 -8.29 6.86
N SER A 179 9.72 -8.47 6.34
CA SER A 179 10.92 -8.19 7.12
C SER A 179 11.10 -6.68 7.37
N GLU A 180 11.83 -6.34 8.43
CA GLU A 180 12.20 -4.95 8.71
C GLU A 180 12.99 -4.31 7.56
N ARG A 181 13.84 -5.10 6.86
CA ARG A 181 14.54 -4.64 5.65
C ARG A 181 13.56 -4.15 4.57
N PHE A 182 12.48 -4.87 4.37
CA PHE A 182 11.43 -4.46 3.43
C PHE A 182 10.77 -3.16 3.90
N LEU A 183 10.35 -3.08 5.16
CA LEU A 183 9.68 -1.90 5.71
C LEU A 183 10.55 -0.64 5.59
N VAL A 184 11.84 -0.72 5.92
CA VAL A 184 12.75 0.44 5.81
C VAL A 184 13.01 0.83 4.36
N SER A 185 13.06 -0.11 3.42
CA SER A 185 13.16 0.20 1.98
C SER A 185 11.94 0.97 1.49
N GLU A 186 10.74 0.54 1.89
CA GLU A 186 9.49 1.21 1.56
C GLU A 186 9.38 2.61 2.19
N ILE A 187 9.87 2.80 3.43
CA ILE A 187 9.93 4.14 4.06
C ILE A 187 10.79 5.09 3.22
N ILE A 188 11.97 4.67 2.75
CA ILE A 188 12.81 5.51 1.86
C ILE A 188 12.03 5.82 0.57
N ARG A 189 11.39 4.81 -0.03
CA ARG A 189 10.62 4.99 -1.26
C ARG A 189 9.45 5.96 -1.07
N GLU A 190 8.75 5.92 0.05
CA GLU A 190 7.70 6.89 0.39
C GLU A 190 8.22 8.33 0.40
N LYS A 191 9.34 8.58 1.08
CA LYS A 191 9.92 9.94 1.14
C LYS A 191 10.33 10.43 -0.24
N LEU A 192 10.89 9.56 -1.07
CA LEU A 192 11.20 9.88 -2.45
C LEU A 192 9.94 10.19 -3.26
N MET A 193 8.91 9.37 -3.15
CA MET A 193 7.64 9.60 -3.85
C MET A 193 6.98 10.93 -3.48
N ARG A 194 7.08 11.33 -2.21
CA ARG A 194 6.51 12.60 -1.73
C ARG A 194 7.30 13.84 -2.17
N GLN A 195 8.62 13.72 -2.34
CA GLN A 195 9.50 14.86 -2.65
C GLN A 195 9.85 15.02 -4.12
N LEU A 196 9.63 14.00 -4.94
CA LEU A 196 9.95 14.02 -6.38
C LEU A 196 8.73 14.41 -7.20
N GLY A 197 8.94 14.95 -8.42
CA GLY A 197 7.89 15.25 -9.40
C GLY A 197 7.17 13.99 -9.92
N ASP A 198 6.29 14.14 -10.90
CA ASP A 198 5.30 13.11 -11.22
C ASP A 198 5.86 11.85 -11.89
N GLU A 199 6.90 11.93 -12.70
CA GLU A 199 7.42 10.79 -13.47
C GLU A 199 8.52 9.98 -12.76
N LEU A 200 9.36 10.66 -11.97
CA LEU A 200 10.55 10.05 -11.36
C LEU A 200 10.23 8.90 -10.37
N PRO A 201 9.17 8.99 -9.56
CA PRO A 201 8.84 7.95 -8.58
C PRO A 201 8.66 6.55 -9.16
N TYR A 202 8.25 6.45 -10.42
CA TYR A 202 8.01 5.16 -11.08
C TYR A 202 9.28 4.44 -11.51
N ALA A 203 10.38 5.19 -11.69
CA ALA A 203 11.68 4.70 -12.12
C ALA A 203 12.65 4.45 -10.96
N ILE A 204 12.16 4.37 -9.72
CA ILE A 204 12.98 4.22 -8.51
C ILE A 204 12.69 2.89 -7.84
N THR A 205 13.76 2.21 -7.40
CA THR A 205 13.69 1.10 -6.46
C THR A 205 14.79 1.20 -5.43
N ILE A 206 14.59 0.58 -4.26
CA ILE A 206 15.53 0.65 -3.14
C ILE A 206 15.99 -0.76 -2.79
N GLN A 207 17.30 -0.92 -2.61
CA GLN A 207 17.90 -2.14 -2.10
C GLN A 207 18.61 -1.82 -0.79
N ILE A 208 18.31 -2.59 0.24
CA ILE A 208 19.02 -2.52 1.51
C ILE A 208 20.23 -3.42 1.42
N GLU A 209 21.42 -2.80 1.32
CA GLU A 209 22.69 -3.51 1.24
C GLU A 209 23.10 -4.04 2.61
N LYS A 210 22.89 -3.23 3.64
CA LYS A 210 23.25 -3.57 5.01
C LYS A 210 22.12 -3.23 5.97
N PHE A 211 21.84 -4.13 6.89
CA PHE A 211 20.96 -3.94 8.04
C PHE A 211 21.63 -4.65 9.23
N GLU A 212 22.20 -3.90 10.15
CA GLU A 212 22.99 -4.41 11.25
C GLU A 212 22.56 -3.76 12.55
N GLU A 213 22.03 -4.55 13.45
CA GLU A 213 21.69 -4.13 14.80
C GLU A 213 22.99 -4.02 15.62
N ARG A 214 23.15 -2.90 16.32
CA ARG A 214 24.24 -2.65 17.24
C ARG A 214 23.69 -2.05 18.53
N ASP A 215 24.47 -2.12 19.62
CA ASP A 215 24.06 -1.71 20.97
C ASP A 215 23.35 -0.35 21.06
N LYS A 216 23.71 0.61 20.23
CA LYS A 216 23.21 2.00 20.30
C LYS A 216 22.30 2.41 19.13
N ALA A 217 22.35 1.70 18.01
CA ALA A 217 21.59 2.05 16.81
C ALA A 217 21.63 0.93 15.77
N THR A 218 20.57 0.81 14.97
CA THR A 218 20.58 -0.03 13.76
C THR A 218 21.25 0.73 12.61
N HIS A 219 22.25 0.12 12.01
CA HIS A 219 22.99 0.66 10.86
C HIS A 219 22.38 0.15 9.56
N ILE A 220 21.94 1.07 8.74
CA ILE A 220 21.26 0.76 7.48
C ILE A 220 21.98 1.46 6.32
N ASP A 221 22.41 0.65 5.35
CA ASP A 221 22.98 1.12 4.11
C ASP A 221 22.01 0.80 2.97
N ALA A 222 21.56 1.81 2.23
CA ALA A 222 20.56 1.68 1.18
C ALA A 222 21.05 2.24 -0.15
N THR A 223 20.92 1.47 -1.22
CA THR A 223 21.14 1.90 -2.59
C THR A 223 19.80 2.22 -3.26
N ILE A 224 19.68 3.44 -3.76
CA ILE A 224 18.56 3.92 -4.53
C ILE A 224 18.91 3.78 -6.01
N PHE A 225 18.19 2.92 -6.73
CA PHE A 225 18.38 2.74 -8.16
C PHE A 225 17.43 3.64 -8.94
N VAL A 226 17.96 4.26 -9.98
CA VAL A 226 17.24 5.03 -11.00
C VAL A 226 17.62 4.53 -12.39
N GLU A 227 16.85 4.88 -13.42
CA GLU A 227 17.11 4.39 -14.79
C GLU A 227 18.09 5.24 -15.59
N LYS A 228 18.22 6.56 -15.27
CA LYS A 228 18.99 7.53 -16.07
C LYS A 228 19.80 8.48 -15.18
N ASP A 229 20.92 8.98 -15.70
CA ASP A 229 21.78 9.97 -14.98
C ASP A 229 21.04 11.27 -14.64
N GLY A 230 20.18 11.75 -15.56
CA GLY A 230 19.33 12.91 -15.29
C GLY A 230 18.43 12.71 -14.05
N GLN A 231 17.88 11.50 -13.88
CA GLN A 231 17.07 11.15 -12.70
C GLN A 231 17.92 11.13 -11.44
N LYS A 232 19.15 10.59 -11.49
CA LYS A 232 20.12 10.61 -10.41
C LYS A 232 20.40 12.03 -9.95
N SER A 233 20.68 12.95 -10.88
CA SER A 233 20.95 14.36 -10.58
C SER A 233 19.75 15.04 -9.92
N ILE A 234 18.54 14.80 -10.41
CA ILE A 234 17.30 15.35 -9.83
C ILE A 234 17.08 14.82 -8.39
N LEU A 235 17.35 13.53 -8.15
CA LEU A 235 17.16 12.89 -6.85
C LEU A 235 18.17 13.40 -5.83
N ILE A 236 19.43 13.55 -6.21
CA ILE A 236 20.48 14.10 -5.34
C ILE A 236 20.16 15.56 -5.01
N GLY A 237 19.76 16.34 -6.01
CA GLY A 237 19.48 17.76 -5.87
C GLY A 237 20.76 18.61 -5.77
N LYS A 238 20.58 19.92 -5.67
CA LYS A 238 21.72 20.86 -5.55
C LYS A 238 22.51 20.53 -4.29
N SER A 239 23.80 20.28 -4.46
CA SER A 239 24.73 19.95 -3.34
C SER A 239 24.27 18.81 -2.43
N GLY A 240 23.41 17.89 -2.93
CA GLY A 240 22.93 16.75 -2.15
C GLY A 240 21.79 17.06 -1.18
N GLU A 241 21.26 18.28 -1.17
CA GLU A 241 20.24 18.72 -0.19
C GLU A 241 18.97 17.87 -0.20
N ARG A 242 18.49 17.49 -1.42
CA ARG A 242 17.26 16.68 -1.50
C ARG A 242 17.47 15.28 -0.94
N LEU A 243 18.56 14.61 -1.32
CA LEU A 243 18.87 13.28 -0.78
C LEU A 243 19.06 13.31 0.74
N LYS A 244 19.74 14.34 1.27
CA LYS A 244 19.91 14.55 2.71
C LYS A 244 18.54 14.72 3.41
N ARG A 245 17.61 15.49 2.83
CA ARG A 245 16.27 15.68 3.38
C ARG A 245 15.48 14.36 3.38
N VAL A 246 15.49 13.64 2.26
CA VAL A 246 14.88 12.29 2.17
C VAL A 246 15.43 11.37 3.24
N GLY A 247 16.76 11.27 3.38
CA GLY A 247 17.41 10.44 4.40
C GLY A 247 17.03 10.84 5.82
N THR A 248 16.95 12.14 6.10
CA THR A 248 16.56 12.65 7.43
C THR A 248 15.10 12.28 7.76
N ASP A 249 14.18 12.48 6.81
CA ASP A 249 12.77 12.18 7.00
C ASP A 249 12.53 10.65 7.08
N ALA A 250 13.25 9.87 6.27
CA ALA A 250 13.19 8.41 6.32
C ALA A 250 13.69 7.87 7.66
N ARG A 251 14.83 8.36 8.14
CA ARG A 251 15.41 7.95 9.42
C ARG A 251 14.43 8.15 10.58
N LYS A 252 13.75 9.30 10.63
CA LYS A 252 12.76 9.58 11.69
C LYS A 252 11.60 8.56 11.69
N ASP A 253 11.07 8.26 10.53
CA ASP A 253 9.99 7.26 10.43
C ASP A 253 10.52 5.84 10.76
N MET A 254 11.74 5.49 10.36
CA MET A 254 12.37 4.23 10.72
C MET A 254 12.54 4.07 12.23
N GLU A 255 13.00 5.13 12.91
CA GLU A 255 13.15 5.13 14.38
C GLU A 255 11.80 4.91 15.08
N GLN A 256 10.70 5.41 14.52
CA GLN A 256 9.35 5.16 15.03
C GLN A 256 8.89 3.71 14.82
N VAL A 257 9.19 3.15 13.64
CA VAL A 257 8.76 1.78 13.28
C VAL A 257 9.59 0.73 14.00
N LEU A 258 10.92 0.94 14.08
CA LEU A 258 11.83 -0.03 14.69
C LEU A 258 11.96 0.12 16.22
N GLY A 259 11.52 1.25 16.79
CA GLY A 259 11.64 1.53 18.22
C GLY A 259 13.08 1.80 18.70
N VAL A 260 14.04 1.90 17.78
CA VAL A 260 15.48 2.09 18.07
C VAL A 260 16.07 3.22 17.26
N LYS A 261 17.23 3.73 17.68
CA LYS A 261 17.98 4.71 16.89
C LYS A 261 18.45 4.11 15.58
N VAL A 262 18.47 4.92 14.51
CA VAL A 262 18.89 4.50 13.17
C VAL A 262 20.00 5.39 12.64
N MET A 263 21.06 4.77 12.11
CA MET A 263 22.07 5.39 11.27
C MET A 263 21.83 4.97 9.82
N LEU A 264 21.37 5.92 9.00
CA LEU A 264 21.01 5.67 7.60
C LEU A 264 22.04 6.30 6.66
N ASN A 265 22.65 5.47 5.81
CA ASN A 265 23.45 5.90 4.67
C ASN A 265 22.70 5.59 3.37
N THR A 266 22.75 6.51 2.41
CA THR A 266 22.05 6.34 1.13
C THR A 266 22.95 6.67 -0.03
N TRP A 267 22.95 5.82 -1.06
CA TRP A 267 23.65 6.03 -2.34
C TRP A 267 22.65 5.99 -3.49
N VAL A 268 23.01 6.69 -4.57
CA VAL A 268 22.19 6.67 -5.80
C VAL A 268 23.03 6.09 -6.93
N LYS A 269 22.52 4.99 -7.53
CA LYS A 269 23.13 4.30 -8.67
C LYS A 269 22.18 4.28 -9.85
N VAL A 270 22.73 4.34 -11.06
CA VAL A 270 21.97 4.14 -12.30
C VAL A 270 21.98 2.66 -12.65
N LYS A 271 20.77 2.10 -12.87
CA LYS A 271 20.56 0.74 -13.40
C LYS A 271 19.56 0.87 -14.55
N SER A 272 20.09 1.05 -15.76
CA SER A 272 19.28 1.32 -16.96
C SER A 272 18.30 0.19 -17.23
N GLY A 273 17.04 0.53 -17.55
CA GLY A 273 16.00 -0.39 -17.98
C GLY A 273 15.51 -1.39 -16.94
N TRP A 274 15.88 -1.24 -15.66
CA TRP A 274 15.53 -2.21 -14.61
C TRP A 274 14.02 -2.46 -14.49
N SER A 275 13.18 -1.46 -14.75
CA SER A 275 11.73 -1.59 -14.59
C SER A 275 11.04 -2.36 -15.72
N ASP A 276 11.78 -2.67 -16.79
CA ASP A 276 11.29 -3.44 -17.94
C ASP A 276 12.04 -4.78 -18.14
N ASP A 277 13.01 -5.08 -17.29
CA ASP A 277 13.75 -6.34 -17.29
C ASP A 277 13.25 -7.26 -16.15
N GLU A 278 12.63 -8.38 -16.51
CA GLU A 278 12.07 -9.34 -15.54
C GLU A 278 13.13 -9.94 -14.60
N ARG A 279 14.37 -10.15 -15.07
CA ARG A 279 15.47 -10.67 -14.24
C ARG A 279 15.92 -9.61 -13.25
N ALA A 280 16.03 -8.34 -13.70
CA ALA A 280 16.38 -7.23 -12.84
C ALA A 280 15.31 -7.00 -11.76
N ILE A 281 14.03 -7.07 -12.14
CA ILE A 281 12.89 -6.94 -11.21
C ILE A 281 12.96 -8.01 -10.12
N ARG A 282 13.15 -9.28 -10.49
CA ARG A 282 13.29 -10.39 -9.51
C ARG A 282 14.48 -10.18 -8.57
N SER A 283 15.65 -9.79 -9.13
CA SER A 283 16.84 -9.50 -8.30
C SER A 283 16.69 -8.33 -7.33
N LEU A 284 15.68 -7.50 -7.52
CA LEU A 284 15.33 -6.35 -6.70
C LEU A 284 14.16 -6.63 -5.72
N GLY A 285 13.78 -7.91 -5.59
CA GLY A 285 12.77 -8.36 -4.63
C GLY A 285 11.33 -8.31 -5.12
N TYR A 286 11.12 -8.28 -6.46
CA TYR A 286 9.79 -8.37 -7.06
C TYR A 286 9.55 -9.80 -7.59
N ASP A 287 9.52 -10.79 -6.70
CA ASP A 287 9.41 -12.21 -7.02
C ASP A 287 8.27 -12.95 -6.28
N ASP A 288 7.48 -12.25 -5.48
CA ASP A 288 6.44 -12.81 -4.60
C ASP A 288 5.17 -13.33 -5.34
N VAL A 289 5.20 -13.59 -6.67
CA VAL A 289 3.98 -13.91 -7.44
C VAL A 289 4.17 -15.12 -8.37
#